data_deb93ec99eca12b407fd482d96e58df3
#
_entry.id   deb93ec99eca12b407fd482d96e58df3
#
_cell.length_a   1.000
_cell.length_b   1.000
_cell.length_c   1.000
_cell.angle_alpha   90.00
_cell.angle_beta   90.00
_cell.angle_gamma   90.00
#
_symmetry.space_group_name_H-M   'P 1'
#
loop_
_entity.id
_entity.type
_entity.pdbx_description
1 polymer ?
#
loop_
_entity_poly.entity_id
_entity_poly.type
_entity_poly.pdbx_seq_one_letter_code
_entity_poly.pdbx_strand_id
1 'polypeptide(L)'
;MNGKKTIRQKLLTVSLALACLPGTALAASFPATAPAIHYEGRWQENGGCYEAAQGAVYLETDFTGTRIAADLQDHENRWLVSIDGGPSRKVRAAADGPTVLAEGLTNGRHTLRLERATEGSYGISHFRGLEADSLEAPARQAERLRLEFVGDSITAGFRNDGIKHGHNDAAIEDGSMAFAPQLARLLGADYSIVAKSGEGVVHNWGADWPDRGLHTEERYRWTLYGAHKTPGNTIWQSEKLPVSAVILALGTNDFSDKKRRPYHEEYVQAWTSLMRRVHAMNPEVPIICLEPLPAAVSPLAGLWIEESCQRAQREGIPAHYIALNADGPLLAPGDFIGDGTHPTKAGSLKLAAYLAPRLAPFLPRIDRTGPSR
;
A
#
# COMPACT_ATOMS: atom_id res chain seq x y z
N MET A 1 -41.97 -90.56 22.58
CA MET A 1 -42.47 -89.17 22.64
C MET A 1 -41.27 -88.21 22.32
N ASN A 2 -41.22 -87.71 21.09
CA ASN A 2 -40.10 -86.98 20.55
C ASN A 2 -40.34 -85.47 20.61
N GLY A 3 -39.56 -84.77 21.43
CA GLY A 3 -39.55 -83.27 21.48
C GLY A 3 -38.51 -82.70 20.55
N LYS A 4 -38.94 -82.10 19.43
CA LYS A 4 -38.06 -81.30 18.50
C LYS A 4 -37.80 -79.97 19.11
N LYS A 5 -36.50 -79.63 19.38
CA LYS A 5 -36.05 -78.32 19.75
C LYS A 5 -35.74 -77.53 18.45
N THR A 6 -36.49 -76.47 18.20
CA THR A 6 -36.27 -75.52 17.06
C THR A 6 -35.24 -74.47 17.47
N ILE A 7 -34.07 -74.46 16.82
CA ILE A 7 -33.03 -73.46 16.97
C ILE A 7 -33.39 -72.28 16.05
N ARG A 8 -33.71 -71.11 16.64
CA ARG A 8 -33.84 -69.83 15.90
C ARG A 8 -32.45 -69.23 15.71
N GLN A 9 -31.95 -69.24 14.48
CA GLN A 9 -30.81 -68.46 14.08
C GLN A 9 -31.20 -66.97 14.02
N LYS A 10 -30.53 -66.11 14.82
CA LYS A 10 -30.58 -64.66 14.70
C LYS A 10 -29.59 -64.28 13.66
N LEU A 11 -30.05 -63.76 12.50
CA LEU A 11 -29.20 -63.04 11.54
C LEU A 11 -28.83 -61.71 12.16
N LEU A 12 -27.54 -61.50 12.36
CA LEU A 12 -26.96 -60.21 12.71
C LEU A 12 -26.68 -59.48 11.42
N THR A 13 -27.46 -58.43 11.09
CA THR A 13 -27.23 -57.53 9.96
C THR A 13 -26.16 -56.54 10.42
N VAL A 14 -24.95 -56.68 9.92
CA VAL A 14 -23.86 -55.68 10.08
C VAL A 14 -24.06 -54.61 9.03
N SER A 15 -24.59 -53.47 9.41
CA SER A 15 -24.61 -52.26 8.56
C SER A 15 -23.21 -51.67 8.52
N LEU A 16 -22.54 -51.81 7.40
CA LEU A 16 -21.28 -51.14 7.13
C LEU A 16 -21.59 -49.67 6.81
N ALA A 17 -21.43 -48.79 7.79
CA ALA A 17 -21.45 -47.35 7.54
C ALA A 17 -20.17 -46.97 6.76
N LEU A 18 -20.34 -46.69 5.50
CA LEU A 18 -19.26 -46.10 4.66
C LEU A 18 -19.03 -44.67 5.16
N ALA A 19 -18.04 -44.47 6.02
CA ALA A 19 -17.56 -43.14 6.36
C ALA A 19 -16.95 -42.54 5.09
N CYS A 20 -17.66 -41.63 4.44
CA CYS A 20 -17.05 -40.73 3.45
C CYS A 20 -15.98 -39.94 4.18
N LEU A 21 -14.72 -40.31 4.00
CA LEU A 21 -13.59 -39.44 4.30
C LEU A 21 -13.78 -38.20 3.43
N PRO A 22 -13.71 -36.99 4.00
CA PRO A 22 -13.70 -35.79 3.18
C PRO A 22 -12.47 -35.88 2.26
N GLY A 23 -12.73 -36.03 0.97
CA GLY A 23 -11.69 -35.97 -0.03
C GLY A 23 -10.97 -34.62 0.15
N THR A 24 -9.67 -34.64 0.41
CA THR A 24 -8.84 -33.46 0.29
C THR A 24 -8.91 -33.04 -1.16
N ALA A 25 -9.77 -32.08 -1.50
CA ALA A 25 -9.74 -31.45 -2.80
C ALA A 25 -8.33 -30.89 -2.96
N LEU A 26 -7.64 -31.23 -4.04
CA LEU A 26 -6.37 -30.63 -4.38
C LEU A 26 -6.66 -29.16 -4.65
N ALA A 27 -6.02 -28.25 -3.92
CA ALA A 27 -6.16 -26.82 -4.14
C ALA A 27 -5.84 -26.51 -5.61
N ALA A 28 -6.73 -25.75 -6.26
CA ALA A 28 -6.52 -25.32 -7.62
C ALA A 28 -5.52 -24.15 -7.65
N SER A 29 -4.69 -24.08 -8.69
CA SER A 29 -3.78 -22.97 -8.91
C SER A 29 -4.44 -21.94 -9.86
N PHE A 30 -4.42 -20.68 -9.45
CA PHE A 30 -4.96 -19.55 -10.18
C PHE A 30 -3.82 -18.58 -10.52
N PRO A 31 -3.63 -18.24 -11.81
CA PRO A 31 -2.57 -17.33 -12.22
C PRO A 31 -2.82 -15.92 -11.67
N ALA A 32 -1.78 -15.11 -11.57
CA ALA A 32 -1.89 -13.71 -11.15
C ALA A 32 -2.87 -12.90 -12.04
N THR A 33 -3.04 -13.30 -13.29
CA THR A 33 -3.98 -12.67 -14.24
C THR A 33 -5.43 -13.10 -14.06
N ALA A 34 -5.74 -13.96 -13.06
CA ALA A 34 -7.12 -14.41 -12.83
C ALA A 34 -8.05 -13.21 -12.55
N PRO A 35 -9.20 -13.08 -13.23
CA PRO A 35 -10.09 -11.93 -13.08
C PRO A 35 -10.75 -11.82 -11.72
N ALA A 36 -10.66 -12.87 -10.91
CA ALA A 36 -11.11 -12.89 -9.52
C ALA A 36 -10.17 -12.14 -8.57
N ILE A 37 -8.96 -11.77 -9.00
CA ILE A 37 -7.99 -11.04 -8.18
C ILE A 37 -8.09 -9.55 -8.52
N HIS A 38 -8.38 -8.74 -7.51
CA HIS A 38 -8.42 -7.29 -7.63
C HIS A 38 -7.10 -6.69 -7.11
N TYR A 39 -6.51 -5.76 -7.87
CA TYR A 39 -5.23 -5.12 -7.55
C TYR A 39 -5.42 -3.63 -7.26
N GLU A 40 -4.74 -3.12 -6.24
CA GLU A 40 -4.65 -1.70 -5.90
C GLU A 40 -3.20 -1.24 -5.77
N GLY A 41 -2.95 0.01 -6.20
CA GLY A 41 -1.62 0.56 -6.35
C GLY A 41 -0.99 0.21 -7.70
N ARG A 42 0.29 0.55 -7.85
CA ARG A 42 0.99 0.37 -9.13
C ARG A 42 1.60 -1.02 -9.23
N TRP A 43 0.99 -1.86 -10.06
CA TRP A 43 1.47 -3.18 -10.42
C TRP A 43 1.83 -3.21 -11.90
N GLN A 44 2.94 -3.87 -12.25
CA GLN A 44 3.36 -4.12 -13.62
C GLN A 44 3.08 -5.58 -13.98
N GLU A 45 2.31 -5.82 -15.02
CA GLU A 45 2.15 -7.16 -15.57
C GLU A 45 3.35 -7.47 -16.48
N ASN A 46 3.97 -8.63 -16.27
CA ASN A 46 5.13 -9.08 -17.00
C ASN A 46 5.08 -10.61 -17.20
N GLY A 47 4.60 -11.04 -18.37
CA GLY A 47 4.56 -12.45 -18.75
C GLY A 47 3.71 -13.34 -17.83
N GLY A 48 2.57 -12.82 -17.36
CA GLY A 48 1.67 -13.53 -16.46
C GLY A 48 2.03 -13.43 -14.97
N CYS A 49 3.08 -12.68 -14.64
CA CYS A 49 3.47 -12.31 -13.30
C CYS A 49 3.10 -10.84 -13.04
N TYR A 50 2.67 -10.50 -11.84
CA TYR A 50 2.51 -9.12 -11.40
C TYR A 50 3.68 -8.71 -10.49
N GLU A 51 4.34 -7.61 -10.87
CA GLU A 51 5.50 -7.06 -10.19
C GLU A 51 5.13 -5.79 -9.44
N ALA A 52 5.68 -5.61 -8.23
CA ALA A 52 5.51 -4.41 -7.42
C ALA A 52 6.82 -4.00 -6.74
N ALA A 53 7.06 -2.68 -6.67
CA ALA A 53 8.24 -2.09 -6.04
C ALA A 53 7.89 -0.98 -5.04
N GLN A 54 6.62 -0.81 -4.70
CA GLN A 54 6.17 0.17 -3.69
C GLN A 54 5.58 -0.55 -2.48
N GLY A 55 5.70 0.06 -1.31
CA GLY A 55 4.98 -0.37 -0.11
C GLY A 55 3.48 -0.14 -0.26
N ALA A 56 2.69 -0.87 0.52
CA ALA A 56 1.24 -0.75 0.60
C ALA A 56 0.48 -0.95 -0.73
N VAL A 57 1.10 -1.57 -1.75
CA VAL A 57 0.32 -2.17 -2.84
C VAL A 57 -0.36 -3.42 -2.33
N TYR A 58 -1.58 -3.68 -2.78
CA TYR A 58 -2.32 -4.84 -2.30
C TYR A 58 -3.17 -5.50 -3.36
N LEU A 59 -3.55 -6.73 -3.08
CA LEU A 59 -4.56 -7.46 -3.81
C LEU A 59 -5.66 -7.97 -2.87
N GLU A 60 -6.86 -8.14 -3.42
CA GLU A 60 -8.03 -8.70 -2.74
C GLU A 60 -8.69 -9.76 -3.61
N THR A 61 -9.17 -10.81 -2.99
CA THR A 61 -10.01 -11.85 -3.64
C THR A 61 -10.86 -12.54 -2.58
N ASP A 62 -12.01 -13.03 -2.99
CA ASP A 62 -12.76 -14.01 -2.19
C ASP A 62 -12.34 -15.42 -2.62
N PHE A 63 -12.34 -16.35 -1.70
CA PHE A 63 -11.96 -17.75 -1.94
C PHE A 63 -12.81 -18.70 -1.11
N THR A 64 -12.84 -19.97 -1.50
CA THR A 64 -13.42 -21.03 -0.68
C THR A 64 -12.37 -22.02 -0.22
N GLY A 65 -12.67 -22.72 0.87
CA GLY A 65 -11.84 -23.79 1.41
C GLY A 65 -11.30 -23.50 2.80
N THR A 66 -10.33 -24.31 3.24
CA THR A 66 -9.73 -24.22 4.58
C THR A 66 -8.31 -23.68 4.54
N ARG A 67 -7.77 -23.41 3.33
CA ARG A 67 -6.38 -22.99 3.09
C ARG A 67 -6.29 -22.07 1.87
N ILE A 68 -5.38 -21.10 1.93
CA ILE A 68 -4.94 -20.32 0.80
C ILE A 68 -3.43 -20.11 0.85
N ALA A 69 -2.77 -20.18 -0.30
CA ALA A 69 -1.34 -19.90 -0.45
C ALA A 69 -1.10 -19.01 -1.68
N ALA A 70 0.07 -18.35 -1.72
CA ALA A 70 0.48 -17.51 -2.84
C ALA A 70 1.83 -17.96 -3.39
N ASP A 71 1.95 -17.97 -4.71
CA ASP A 71 3.24 -18.06 -5.39
C ASP A 71 3.86 -16.65 -5.42
N LEU A 72 4.72 -16.41 -4.41
CA LEU A 72 5.45 -15.16 -4.20
C LEU A 72 6.95 -15.41 -4.35
N GLN A 73 7.57 -14.77 -5.32
CA GLN A 73 9.03 -14.73 -5.41
C GLN A 73 9.51 -13.39 -4.84
N ASP A 74 10.00 -13.45 -3.60
CA ASP A 74 10.41 -12.27 -2.85
C ASP A 74 11.38 -12.67 -1.74
N HIS A 75 12.53 -12.00 -1.63
CA HIS A 75 13.57 -12.42 -0.69
C HIS A 75 13.54 -11.66 0.63
N GLU A 76 13.35 -10.35 0.61
CA GLU A 76 13.49 -9.49 1.79
C GLU A 76 12.21 -8.82 2.23
N ASN A 77 11.29 -8.62 1.32
CA ASN A 77 10.03 -7.95 1.61
C ASN A 77 9.18 -8.70 2.65
N ARG A 78 8.27 -7.96 3.26
CA ARG A 78 7.23 -8.50 4.14
C ARG A 78 5.87 -8.22 3.56
N TRP A 79 4.98 -9.15 3.79
CA TRP A 79 3.61 -9.10 3.35
C TRP A 79 2.67 -9.15 4.55
N LEU A 80 1.57 -8.46 4.47
CA LEU A 80 0.50 -8.45 5.45
C LEU A 80 -0.65 -9.29 4.90
N VAL A 81 -1.07 -10.27 5.65
CA VAL A 81 -2.20 -11.15 5.33
C VAL A 81 -3.33 -10.85 6.28
N SER A 82 -4.48 -10.47 5.76
CA SER A 82 -5.74 -10.36 6.48
C SER A 82 -6.76 -11.31 5.86
N ILE A 83 -7.42 -12.08 6.69
CA ILE A 83 -8.54 -12.96 6.31
C ILE A 83 -9.80 -12.42 6.96
N ASP A 84 -10.88 -12.29 6.17
CA ASP A 84 -12.22 -11.87 6.62
C ASP A 84 -12.23 -10.51 7.34
N GLY A 85 -11.33 -9.59 6.92
CA GLY A 85 -11.17 -8.29 7.56
C GLY A 85 -10.59 -8.33 8.98
N GLY A 86 -10.11 -9.49 9.43
CA GLY A 86 -9.43 -9.63 10.72
C GLY A 86 -8.06 -8.96 10.77
N PRO A 87 -7.39 -8.97 11.94
CA PRO A 87 -6.07 -8.39 12.12
C PRO A 87 -5.05 -8.94 11.12
N SER A 88 -4.25 -8.04 10.56
CA SER A 88 -3.20 -8.42 9.62
C SER A 88 -2.05 -9.13 10.32
N ARG A 89 -1.54 -10.18 9.68
CA ARG A 89 -0.37 -10.94 10.09
C ARG A 89 0.77 -10.71 9.10
N LYS A 90 1.96 -10.36 9.60
CA LYS A 90 3.15 -10.16 8.76
C LYS A 90 3.77 -11.51 8.38
N VAL A 91 4.03 -11.74 7.11
CA VAL A 91 4.64 -12.95 6.55
C VAL A 91 5.83 -12.62 5.67
N ARG A 92 6.70 -13.59 5.47
CA ARG A 92 7.78 -13.58 4.48
C ARG A 92 7.47 -14.62 3.41
N ALA A 93 7.82 -14.34 2.17
CA ALA A 93 7.73 -15.34 1.11
C ALA A 93 8.53 -16.60 1.48
N ALA A 94 8.00 -17.76 1.15
CA ALA A 94 8.70 -19.03 1.32
C ALA A 94 9.96 -19.06 0.42
N ALA A 95 11.02 -19.71 0.88
CA ALA A 95 12.22 -19.88 0.07
C ALA A 95 11.98 -20.79 -1.14
N ASP A 96 11.13 -21.80 -0.94
CA ASP A 96 10.75 -22.77 -1.95
C ASP A 96 9.23 -22.99 -1.91
N GLY A 97 8.62 -23.04 -3.09
CA GLY A 97 7.19 -23.30 -3.27
C GLY A 97 6.27 -22.19 -2.79
N PRO A 98 4.96 -22.46 -2.78
CA PRO A 98 3.95 -21.46 -2.39
C PRO A 98 4.03 -21.07 -0.91
N THR A 99 3.88 -19.78 -0.65
CA THR A 99 3.78 -19.23 0.71
C THR A 99 2.37 -19.46 1.26
N VAL A 100 2.25 -20.19 2.36
CA VAL A 100 0.96 -20.38 3.04
C VAL A 100 0.52 -19.08 3.68
N LEU A 101 -0.58 -18.52 3.17
CA LEU A 101 -1.18 -17.28 3.68
C LEU A 101 -2.13 -17.56 4.83
N ALA A 102 -2.91 -18.61 4.76
CA ALA A 102 -3.75 -19.11 5.87
C ALA A 102 -4.01 -20.60 5.69
N GLU A 103 -4.21 -21.31 6.82
CA GLU A 103 -4.63 -22.70 6.86
C GLU A 103 -5.42 -22.99 8.13
N GLY A 104 -6.19 -24.09 8.13
CA GLY A 104 -7.04 -24.45 9.26
C GLY A 104 -8.25 -23.55 9.42
N LEU A 105 -8.67 -22.86 8.36
CA LEU A 105 -9.89 -22.05 8.34
C LEU A 105 -11.13 -22.96 8.39
N THR A 106 -12.27 -22.40 8.74
CA THR A 106 -13.56 -23.09 8.56
C THR A 106 -13.78 -23.37 7.07
N ASN A 107 -14.36 -24.52 6.74
CA ASN A 107 -14.71 -24.76 5.34
C ASN A 107 -15.85 -23.83 4.90
N GLY A 108 -15.57 -22.93 3.98
CA GLY A 108 -16.52 -21.91 3.54
C GLY A 108 -15.88 -20.81 2.68
N ARG A 109 -16.64 -19.73 2.47
CA ARG A 109 -16.18 -18.53 1.77
C ARG A 109 -15.41 -17.64 2.74
N HIS A 110 -14.28 -17.13 2.27
CA HIS A 110 -13.41 -16.21 2.97
C HIS A 110 -12.99 -15.06 2.06
N THR A 111 -12.55 -13.95 2.63
CA THR A 111 -11.91 -12.86 1.91
C THR A 111 -10.42 -12.83 2.26
N LEU A 112 -9.57 -12.67 1.25
CA LEU A 112 -8.14 -12.40 1.39
C LEU A 112 -7.85 -10.95 1.05
N ARG A 113 -7.07 -10.28 1.91
CA ARG A 113 -6.28 -9.11 1.54
C ARG A 113 -4.82 -9.43 1.77
N LEU A 114 -4.02 -9.31 0.71
CA LEU A 114 -2.57 -9.48 0.72
C LEU A 114 -1.92 -8.15 0.34
N GLU A 115 -1.16 -7.56 1.27
CA GLU A 115 -0.59 -6.22 1.11
C GLU A 115 0.92 -6.23 1.36
N ARG A 116 1.70 -5.57 0.52
CA ARG A 116 3.14 -5.43 0.71
C ARG A 116 3.43 -4.44 1.83
N ALA A 117 4.12 -4.89 2.89
CA ALA A 117 4.42 -4.06 4.05
C ALA A 117 5.61 -3.11 3.84
N THR A 118 6.55 -3.47 2.96
CA THR A 118 7.85 -2.83 2.81
C THR A 118 7.97 -1.99 1.55
N GLU A 119 8.78 -0.93 1.62
CA GLU A 119 9.04 -0.05 0.49
C GLU A 119 9.95 -0.67 -0.60
N GLY A 120 10.19 0.08 -1.69
CA GLY A 120 10.95 -0.37 -2.85
C GLY A 120 12.44 -0.60 -2.63
N SER A 121 13.03 -0.11 -1.53
CA SER A 121 14.44 -0.35 -1.18
C SER A 121 14.77 -1.81 -0.91
N TYR A 122 13.77 -2.64 -0.63
CA TYR A 122 13.92 -4.09 -0.45
C TYR A 122 13.72 -4.90 -1.75
N GLY A 123 13.70 -4.24 -2.90
CA GLY A 123 13.62 -4.89 -4.21
C GLY A 123 12.20 -5.07 -4.74
N ILE A 124 12.09 -5.78 -5.84
CA ILE A 124 10.84 -6.05 -6.55
C ILE A 124 10.26 -7.36 -6.02
N SER A 125 8.96 -7.35 -5.76
CA SER A 125 8.18 -8.54 -5.48
C SER A 125 7.52 -9.04 -6.75
N HIS A 126 7.52 -10.36 -6.96
CA HIS A 126 6.88 -11.03 -8.08
C HIS A 126 5.75 -11.91 -7.55
N PHE A 127 4.52 -11.58 -7.91
CA PHE A 127 3.34 -12.35 -7.58
C PHE A 127 2.87 -13.13 -8.83
N ARG A 128 2.82 -14.46 -8.74
CA ARG A 128 2.49 -15.35 -9.87
C ARG A 128 1.10 -15.95 -9.77
N GLY A 129 0.48 -15.95 -8.59
CA GLY A 129 -0.86 -16.46 -8.40
C GLY A 129 -1.17 -16.95 -7.01
N LEU A 130 -2.33 -17.60 -6.90
CA LEU A 130 -2.88 -18.13 -5.66
C LEU A 130 -3.23 -19.61 -5.80
N GLU A 131 -3.18 -20.34 -4.68
CA GLU A 131 -3.71 -21.69 -4.53
C GLU A 131 -4.86 -21.69 -3.52
N ALA A 132 -6.04 -22.12 -3.92
CA ALA A 132 -7.24 -22.24 -3.11
C ALA A 132 -8.20 -23.27 -3.75
N ASP A 133 -9.33 -23.61 -3.12
CA ASP A 133 -10.35 -24.48 -3.74
C ASP A 133 -11.07 -23.74 -4.88
N SER A 134 -11.41 -22.45 -4.68
CA SER A 134 -11.93 -21.56 -5.73
C SER A 134 -11.54 -20.11 -5.45
N LEU A 135 -11.58 -19.25 -6.49
CA LEU A 135 -11.51 -17.80 -6.35
C LEU A 135 -12.75 -17.14 -6.93
N GLU A 136 -13.21 -16.06 -6.29
CA GLU A 136 -14.28 -15.19 -6.74
C GLU A 136 -13.84 -13.73 -6.63
N ALA A 137 -14.34 -12.87 -7.52
CA ALA A 137 -14.07 -11.44 -7.41
C ALA A 137 -14.66 -10.88 -6.11
N PRO A 138 -13.90 -10.05 -5.37
CA PRO A 138 -14.38 -9.50 -4.11
C PRO A 138 -15.58 -8.58 -4.36
N ALA A 139 -16.55 -8.62 -3.45
CA ALA A 139 -17.69 -7.72 -3.48
C ALA A 139 -17.18 -6.28 -3.19
N ARG A 140 -17.12 -5.44 -4.21
CA ARG A 140 -16.68 -4.04 -4.10
C ARG A 140 -17.80 -3.08 -4.45
N GLN A 141 -17.85 -1.96 -3.76
CA GLN A 141 -18.71 -0.85 -4.20
C GLN A 141 -18.14 -0.30 -5.52
N ALA A 142 -19.02 -0.04 -6.49
CA ALA A 142 -18.64 0.41 -7.83
C ALA A 142 -17.91 1.78 -7.81
N GLU A 143 -18.26 2.64 -6.84
CA GLU A 143 -17.71 3.97 -6.70
C GLU A 143 -16.99 4.08 -5.34
N ARG A 144 -15.69 3.85 -5.36
CA ARG A 144 -14.82 4.13 -4.20
C ARG A 144 -13.87 5.27 -4.52
N LEU A 145 -13.63 6.12 -3.54
CA LEU A 145 -12.52 7.07 -3.61
C LEU A 145 -11.22 6.27 -3.73
N ARG A 146 -10.29 6.79 -4.51
CA ARG A 146 -8.91 6.32 -4.51
C ARG A 146 -7.97 7.50 -4.38
N LEU A 147 -7.05 7.45 -3.43
CA LEU A 147 -6.09 8.50 -3.17
C LEU A 147 -4.69 8.01 -3.55
N GLU A 148 -3.97 8.78 -4.36
CA GLU A 148 -2.56 8.51 -4.60
C GLU A 148 -1.71 9.42 -3.71
N PHE A 149 -0.72 8.82 -3.05
CA PHE A 149 0.21 9.53 -2.18
C PHE A 149 1.62 9.42 -2.75
N VAL A 150 2.23 10.56 -3.02
CA VAL A 150 3.59 10.66 -3.54
C VAL A 150 4.47 11.25 -2.45
N GLY A 151 5.56 10.56 -2.09
CA GLY A 151 6.36 11.03 -0.98
C GLY A 151 7.67 10.29 -0.76
N ASP A 152 8.21 10.53 0.40
CA ASP A 152 9.48 9.98 0.89
C ASP A 152 9.27 8.86 1.94
N SER A 153 10.23 8.69 2.83
CA SER A 153 10.21 7.70 3.92
C SER A 153 9.02 7.84 4.87
N ILE A 154 8.52 9.06 5.08
CA ILE A 154 7.37 9.31 5.97
C ILE A 154 6.10 8.72 5.34
N THR A 155 5.95 8.86 4.04
CA THR A 155 4.84 8.29 3.26
C THR A 155 4.98 6.78 3.10
N ALA A 156 6.21 6.26 2.94
CA ALA A 156 6.49 4.84 2.85
C ALA A 156 6.27 4.08 4.17
N GLY A 157 6.36 4.78 5.31
CA GLY A 157 6.24 4.16 6.64
C GLY A 157 7.55 3.58 7.16
N PHE A 158 8.67 4.20 6.79
CA PHE A 158 10.01 3.75 7.17
C PHE A 158 10.12 3.45 8.67
N ARG A 159 10.43 2.19 9.01
CA ARG A 159 10.70 1.67 10.37
C ARG A 159 9.59 1.95 11.41
N ASN A 160 8.36 2.19 10.99
CA ASN A 160 7.26 2.61 11.87
C ASN A 160 6.73 1.50 12.81
N ASP A 161 7.20 0.24 12.63
CA ASP A 161 6.78 -0.95 13.40
C ASP A 161 7.83 -1.39 14.43
N GLY A 162 8.82 -0.57 14.76
CA GLY A 162 9.80 -0.92 15.75
C GLY A 162 10.89 0.12 16.01
N ILE A 163 11.55 0.00 17.18
CA ILE A 163 12.67 0.83 17.58
C ILE A 163 13.92 -0.07 17.62
N LYS A 164 14.48 -0.42 16.44
CA LYS A 164 15.83 -1.00 16.40
C LYS A 164 16.80 0.04 15.89
N HIS A 165 17.78 0.37 16.68
CA HIS A 165 18.96 1.13 16.25
C HIS A 165 19.81 0.22 15.35
N GLY A 166 20.05 0.64 14.12
CA GLY A 166 20.85 -0.12 13.15
C GLY A 166 20.10 -0.31 11.82
N HIS A 167 20.64 -1.06 10.92
CA HIS A 167 20.24 -1.21 9.53
C HIS A 167 18.73 -1.32 9.26
N ASN A 168 18.32 -0.90 8.05
CA ASN A 168 16.99 -1.13 7.51
C ASN A 168 16.62 -2.61 7.69
N ASP A 169 15.62 -2.86 8.51
CA ASP A 169 15.09 -4.20 8.72
C ASP A 169 13.63 -4.23 8.25
N ALA A 170 13.40 -4.96 7.17
CA ALA A 170 12.06 -5.15 6.62
C ALA A 170 11.03 -5.63 7.67
N ALA A 171 11.50 -6.30 8.74
CA ALA A 171 10.60 -6.78 9.81
C ALA A 171 9.98 -5.66 10.65
N ILE A 172 10.61 -4.49 10.70
CA ILE A 172 10.13 -3.33 11.49
C ILE A 172 9.50 -2.24 10.63
N GLU A 173 9.15 -2.55 9.39
CA GLU A 173 8.43 -1.66 8.49
C GLU A 173 7.03 -2.19 8.21
N ASP A 174 6.05 -1.30 8.24
CA ASP A 174 4.65 -1.58 7.95
C ASP A 174 4.03 -0.39 7.21
N GLY A 175 4.20 -0.37 5.91
CA GLY A 175 3.69 0.69 5.04
C GLY A 175 2.18 0.89 5.17
N SER A 176 1.41 -0.18 5.46
CA SER A 176 -0.03 -0.08 5.67
C SER A 176 -0.44 0.78 6.87
N MET A 177 0.49 0.99 7.80
CA MET A 177 0.31 1.81 9.01
C MET A 177 1.03 3.16 8.91
N ALA A 178 1.57 3.53 7.75
CA ALA A 178 1.96 4.91 7.45
C ALA A 178 0.73 5.83 7.44
N PHE A 179 0.95 7.14 7.47
CA PHE A 179 -0.16 8.09 7.54
C PHE A 179 -1.09 8.00 6.31
N ALA A 180 -0.54 7.73 5.15
CA ALA A 180 -1.27 7.71 3.89
C ALA A 180 -2.34 6.60 3.83
N PRO A 181 -2.05 5.30 4.04
CA PRO A 181 -3.08 4.27 4.15
C PRO A 181 -4.04 4.49 5.33
N GLN A 182 -3.55 5.02 6.46
CA GLN A 182 -4.44 5.32 7.59
C GLN A 182 -5.43 6.43 7.24
N LEU A 183 -5.00 7.49 6.56
CA LEU A 183 -5.85 8.57 6.08
C LEU A 183 -6.88 8.07 5.06
N ALA A 184 -6.46 7.25 4.09
CA ALA A 184 -7.36 6.66 3.12
C ALA A 184 -8.47 5.84 3.81
N ARG A 185 -8.11 5.00 4.79
CA ARG A 185 -9.10 4.25 5.59
C ARG A 185 -10.07 5.15 6.36
N LEU A 186 -9.61 6.25 6.97
CA LEU A 186 -10.48 7.23 7.65
C LEU A 186 -11.48 7.88 6.68
N LEU A 187 -11.11 8.04 5.42
CA LEU A 187 -11.94 8.60 4.36
C LEU A 187 -12.78 7.55 3.61
N GLY A 188 -12.61 6.26 3.92
CA GLY A 188 -13.27 5.16 3.20
C GLY A 188 -12.79 5.01 1.77
N ALA A 189 -11.53 5.34 1.51
CA ALA A 189 -10.89 5.31 0.20
C ALA A 189 -9.94 4.11 0.05
N ASP A 190 -9.73 3.68 -1.20
CA ASP A 190 -8.56 2.88 -1.60
C ASP A 190 -7.33 3.80 -1.76
N TYR A 191 -6.15 3.23 -1.88
CA TYR A 191 -4.92 4.02 -1.95
C TYR A 191 -3.87 3.41 -2.90
N SER A 192 -3.07 4.31 -3.46
CA SER A 192 -1.85 4.02 -4.21
C SER A 192 -0.71 4.79 -3.56
N ILE A 193 0.34 4.09 -3.15
CA ILE A 193 1.52 4.71 -2.54
C ILE A 193 2.66 4.74 -3.55
N VAL A 194 3.17 5.94 -3.83
CA VAL A 194 4.29 6.20 -4.74
C VAL A 194 5.38 6.89 -3.93
N ALA A 195 6.07 6.12 -3.10
CA ALA A 195 7.01 6.66 -2.15
C ALA A 195 8.28 5.81 -2.05
N LYS A 196 9.39 6.48 -1.70
CA LYS A 196 10.67 5.85 -1.45
C LYS A 196 11.48 6.68 -0.46
N SER A 197 12.09 6.02 0.50
CA SER A 197 12.96 6.65 1.50
C SER A 197 14.11 7.42 0.84
N GLY A 198 14.37 8.61 1.37
CA GLY A 198 15.43 9.48 0.90
C GLY A 198 15.10 10.35 -0.30
N GLU A 199 13.89 10.25 -0.89
CA GLU A 199 13.50 11.05 -2.06
C GLU A 199 13.28 12.53 -1.71
N GLY A 200 13.73 13.41 -2.62
CA GLY A 200 13.47 14.85 -2.61
C GLY A 200 12.94 15.33 -3.95
N VAL A 201 12.63 16.60 -4.05
CA VAL A 201 12.25 17.26 -5.32
C VAL A 201 13.45 17.89 -6.02
N VAL A 202 14.49 18.27 -5.29
CA VAL A 202 15.76 18.82 -5.81
C VAL A 202 16.99 18.18 -5.16
N HIS A 203 16.83 17.54 -3.98
CA HIS A 203 17.94 16.92 -3.27
C HIS A 203 17.50 15.67 -2.52
N ASN A 204 18.08 14.54 -2.87
CA ASN A 204 17.87 13.27 -2.20
C ASN A 204 18.76 13.19 -0.95
N TRP A 205 18.28 12.52 0.10
CA TRP A 205 19.04 12.33 1.33
C TRP A 205 20.42 11.69 1.06
N GLY A 206 21.46 12.30 1.58
CA GLY A 206 22.84 11.82 1.46
C GLY A 206 23.50 11.98 0.10
N ALA A 207 22.83 12.65 -0.85
CA ALA A 207 23.43 12.96 -2.14
C ALA A 207 24.47 14.11 -2.02
N ASP A 208 25.37 14.19 -2.99
CA ASP A 208 26.27 15.33 -3.12
C ASP A 208 25.52 16.58 -3.63
N TRP A 209 26.07 17.78 -3.35
CA TRP A 209 25.57 19.02 -3.91
C TRP A 209 26.40 19.51 -5.10
N PRO A 210 25.77 19.89 -6.24
CA PRO A 210 24.34 19.71 -6.53
C PRO A 210 24.00 18.24 -6.76
N ASP A 211 22.82 17.82 -6.32
CA ASP A 211 22.33 16.48 -6.61
C ASP A 211 22.04 16.34 -8.11
N ARG A 212 22.70 15.36 -8.73
CA ARG A 212 22.53 15.03 -10.16
C ARG A 212 21.76 13.72 -10.37
N GLY A 213 21.20 13.17 -9.29
CA GLY A 213 20.34 11.99 -9.32
C GLY A 213 18.97 12.31 -9.90
N LEU A 214 18.20 11.27 -10.12
CA LEU A 214 16.77 11.44 -10.46
C LEU A 214 15.99 11.81 -9.22
N HIS A 215 15.07 12.74 -9.37
CA HIS A 215 14.17 13.20 -8.33
C HIS A 215 12.73 12.69 -8.57
N THR A 216 11.85 12.99 -7.64
CA THR A 216 10.46 12.51 -7.64
C THR A 216 9.71 12.81 -8.95
N GLU A 217 9.90 14.01 -9.55
CA GLU A 217 9.24 14.38 -10.80
C GLU A 217 9.54 13.40 -11.94
N GLU A 218 10.80 13.03 -12.11
CA GLU A 218 11.25 12.14 -13.18
C GLU A 218 10.84 10.68 -12.90
N ARG A 219 10.82 10.28 -11.63
CA ARG A 219 10.46 8.91 -11.20
C ARG A 219 8.97 8.67 -11.20
N TYR A 220 8.15 9.70 -10.96
CA TYR A 220 6.70 9.58 -10.80
C TYR A 220 6.02 8.86 -11.97
N ARG A 221 6.55 9.00 -13.17
CA ARG A 221 6.01 8.36 -14.38
C ARG A 221 6.16 6.82 -14.43
N TRP A 222 7.02 6.23 -13.59
CA TRP A 222 7.33 4.81 -13.68
C TRP A 222 6.36 3.93 -12.87
N THR A 223 6.00 2.76 -13.43
CA THR A 223 5.18 1.78 -12.72
C THR A 223 5.88 1.26 -11.49
N LEU A 224 7.13 0.79 -11.64
CA LEU A 224 7.97 0.35 -10.53
C LEU A 224 8.80 1.52 -10.00
N TYR A 225 8.14 2.46 -9.33
CA TYR A 225 8.74 3.72 -8.84
C TYR A 225 9.99 3.49 -7.99
N GLY A 226 9.91 2.60 -6.99
CA GLY A 226 11.01 2.26 -6.09
C GLY A 226 12.21 1.60 -6.79
N ALA A 227 12.00 1.01 -7.95
CA ALA A 227 12.98 0.28 -8.74
C ALA A 227 13.08 0.82 -10.18
N HIS A 228 13.05 2.14 -10.35
CA HIS A 228 12.97 2.85 -11.64
C HIS A 228 14.07 2.47 -12.66
N LYS A 229 15.22 1.98 -12.22
CA LYS A 229 16.34 1.55 -13.09
C LYS A 229 16.22 0.09 -13.55
N THR A 230 15.16 -0.63 -13.17
CA THR A 230 14.98 -2.02 -13.55
C THR A 230 14.72 -2.12 -15.06
N PRO A 231 15.44 -3.00 -15.77
CA PRO A 231 15.13 -3.28 -17.16
C PRO A 231 13.69 -3.76 -17.31
N GLY A 232 12.99 -3.26 -18.32
CA GLY A 232 11.60 -3.61 -18.56
C GLY A 232 10.56 -2.85 -17.74
N ASN A 233 10.98 -1.92 -16.85
CA ASN A 233 10.05 -1.03 -16.14
C ASN A 233 9.28 -0.18 -17.16
N THR A 234 7.96 -0.11 -16.98
CA THR A 234 7.04 0.57 -17.91
C THR A 234 6.61 1.94 -17.37
N ILE A 235 6.12 2.78 -18.27
CA ILE A 235 5.45 4.03 -17.89
C ILE A 235 4.09 3.67 -17.30
N TRP A 236 3.78 4.27 -16.14
CA TRP A 236 2.50 4.10 -15.47
C TRP A 236 1.36 4.67 -16.31
N GLN A 237 0.32 3.89 -16.49
CA GLN A 237 -0.90 4.26 -17.21
C GLN A 237 -1.99 4.57 -16.17
N SER A 238 -2.11 5.85 -15.81
CA SER A 238 -3.01 6.30 -14.73
C SER A 238 -4.49 6.03 -15.02
N GLU A 239 -4.87 5.94 -16.30
CA GLU A 239 -6.22 5.58 -16.72
C GLU A 239 -6.63 4.15 -16.34
N LYS A 240 -5.67 3.27 -16.07
CA LYS A 240 -5.96 1.91 -15.57
C LYS A 240 -6.41 1.87 -14.12
N LEU A 241 -6.02 2.89 -13.34
CA LEU A 241 -6.36 3.01 -11.92
C LEU A 241 -6.62 4.49 -11.59
N PRO A 242 -7.76 5.05 -12.06
CA PRO A 242 -8.08 6.46 -11.85
C PRO A 242 -8.12 6.82 -10.37
N VAL A 243 -7.59 7.99 -10.02
CA VAL A 243 -7.54 8.50 -8.65
C VAL A 243 -8.48 9.69 -8.47
N SER A 244 -8.94 9.90 -7.24
CA SER A 244 -9.84 11.00 -6.84
C SER A 244 -9.07 12.24 -6.37
N ALA A 245 -7.84 12.06 -5.90
CA ALA A 245 -6.90 13.12 -5.54
C ALA A 245 -5.48 12.57 -5.51
N VAL A 246 -4.48 13.45 -5.72
CA VAL A 246 -3.06 13.14 -5.51
C VAL A 246 -2.53 14.00 -4.37
N ILE A 247 -1.91 13.37 -3.38
CA ILE A 247 -1.33 14.02 -2.21
C ILE A 247 0.21 13.98 -2.31
N LEU A 248 0.85 15.13 -2.34
CA LEU A 248 2.30 15.28 -2.41
C LEU A 248 2.84 15.60 -1.02
N ALA A 249 3.68 14.73 -0.47
CA ALA A 249 4.26 14.84 0.87
C ALA A 249 5.79 14.67 0.79
N LEU A 250 6.48 15.74 0.40
CA LEU A 250 7.92 15.80 0.15
C LEU A 250 8.53 17.06 0.76
N GLY A 251 9.86 17.15 0.75
CA GLY A 251 10.59 18.32 1.22
C GLY A 251 11.50 18.04 2.41
N THR A 252 11.27 16.98 3.15
CA THR A 252 12.09 16.59 4.31
C THR A 252 13.55 16.38 3.90
N ASN A 253 13.79 15.67 2.81
CA ASN A 253 15.15 15.34 2.33
C ASN A 253 15.86 16.52 1.71
N ASP A 254 15.13 17.40 1.03
CA ASP A 254 15.66 18.62 0.41
C ASP A 254 16.34 19.54 1.43
N PHE A 255 15.86 19.53 2.68
CA PHE A 255 16.39 20.35 3.78
C PHE A 255 17.14 19.52 4.85
N SER A 256 17.49 18.28 4.56
CA SER A 256 18.17 17.37 5.50
C SER A 256 19.63 17.76 5.77
N ASP A 257 20.31 18.40 4.81
CA ASP A 257 21.67 18.94 5.01
C ASP A 257 21.60 20.27 5.76
N LYS A 258 22.12 20.29 7.00
CA LYS A 258 22.16 21.50 7.85
C LYS A 258 23.08 22.60 7.30
N LYS A 259 24.01 22.26 6.39
CA LYS A 259 25.01 23.20 5.84
C LYS A 259 24.58 23.80 4.52
N ARG A 260 23.68 23.15 3.78
CA ARG A 260 23.24 23.55 2.45
C ARG A 260 21.73 23.45 2.35
N ARG A 261 21.15 24.34 1.57
CA ARG A 261 19.71 24.39 1.31
C ARG A 261 19.49 24.57 -0.17
N PRO A 262 18.35 24.08 -0.71
CA PRO A 262 17.95 24.44 -2.06
C PRO A 262 17.91 25.95 -2.25
N TYR A 263 18.19 26.42 -3.46
CA TYR A 263 17.85 27.80 -3.82
C TYR A 263 16.32 27.92 -3.96
N HIS A 264 15.80 29.08 -3.55
CA HIS A 264 14.35 29.34 -3.59
C HIS A 264 13.73 29.01 -4.94
N GLU A 265 14.23 29.62 -6.01
CA GLU A 265 13.68 29.47 -7.36
C GLU A 265 13.80 28.02 -7.88
N GLU A 266 14.92 27.35 -7.60
CA GLU A 266 15.13 25.95 -7.95
C GLU A 266 14.08 25.04 -7.29
N TYR A 267 13.84 25.22 -6.00
CA TYR A 267 12.87 24.44 -5.25
C TYR A 267 11.43 24.68 -5.72
N VAL A 268 11.06 25.96 -5.92
CA VAL A 268 9.72 26.33 -6.40
C VAL A 268 9.47 25.81 -7.81
N GLN A 269 10.47 25.87 -8.70
CA GLN A 269 10.37 25.31 -10.05
C GLN A 269 10.22 23.78 -10.02
N ALA A 270 10.99 23.08 -9.19
CA ALA A 270 10.93 21.63 -9.08
C ALA A 270 9.54 21.16 -8.59
N TRP A 271 8.98 21.79 -7.56
CA TRP A 271 7.63 21.53 -7.09
C TRP A 271 6.57 21.81 -8.15
N THR A 272 6.70 22.97 -8.86
CA THR A 272 5.76 23.29 -9.95
C THR A 272 5.85 22.26 -11.08
N SER A 273 7.07 21.80 -11.41
CA SER A 273 7.28 20.77 -12.44
C SER A 273 6.70 19.41 -12.03
N LEU A 274 6.84 19.04 -10.76
CA LEU A 274 6.18 17.82 -10.23
C LEU A 274 4.66 17.91 -10.36
N MET A 275 4.06 19.05 -9.99
CA MET A 275 2.61 19.25 -10.14
C MET A 275 2.16 19.21 -11.59
N ARG A 276 2.92 19.79 -12.53
CA ARG A 276 2.65 19.65 -13.98
C ARG A 276 2.70 18.20 -14.44
N ARG A 277 3.69 17.42 -13.97
CA ARG A 277 3.80 15.98 -14.28
C ARG A 277 2.60 15.20 -13.75
N VAL A 278 2.22 15.44 -12.50
CA VAL A 278 1.05 14.80 -11.88
C VAL A 278 -0.23 15.15 -12.63
N HIS A 279 -0.45 16.44 -12.94
CA HIS A 279 -1.61 16.91 -13.68
C HIS A 279 -1.68 16.34 -15.10
N ALA A 280 -0.54 16.27 -15.79
CA ALA A 280 -0.49 15.67 -17.14
C ALA A 280 -0.88 14.19 -17.15
N MET A 281 -0.61 13.45 -16.07
CA MET A 281 -0.99 12.04 -15.91
C MET A 281 -2.39 11.87 -15.31
N ASN A 282 -2.90 12.84 -14.56
CA ASN A 282 -4.20 12.82 -13.89
C ASN A 282 -4.91 14.17 -14.11
N PRO A 283 -5.43 14.45 -15.31
CA PRO A 283 -6.14 15.69 -15.59
C PRO A 283 -7.35 15.88 -14.66
N GLU A 284 -7.65 17.13 -14.29
CA GLU A 284 -8.81 17.54 -13.45
C GLU A 284 -8.79 16.98 -12.00
N VAL A 285 -7.78 16.19 -11.63
CA VAL A 285 -7.65 15.61 -10.29
C VAL A 285 -7.00 16.65 -9.36
N PRO A 286 -7.58 16.97 -8.18
CA PRO A 286 -6.97 17.90 -7.23
C PRO A 286 -5.62 17.35 -6.71
N ILE A 287 -4.63 18.26 -6.66
CA ILE A 287 -3.29 17.99 -6.14
C ILE A 287 -3.15 18.69 -4.79
N ILE A 288 -2.94 17.93 -3.73
CA ILE A 288 -2.82 18.46 -2.37
C ILE A 288 -1.35 18.35 -1.93
N CYS A 289 -0.69 19.51 -1.76
CA CYS A 289 0.70 19.57 -1.32
C CYS A 289 0.74 19.79 0.20
N LEU A 290 1.44 18.93 0.91
CA LEU A 290 1.58 19.01 2.37
C LEU A 290 2.85 19.75 2.76
N GLU A 291 2.78 20.48 3.86
CA GLU A 291 3.98 20.97 4.54
C GLU A 291 4.86 19.78 4.95
N PRO A 292 6.20 19.83 4.79
CA PRO A 292 7.06 18.72 5.19
C PRO A 292 7.14 18.56 6.70
N LEU A 293 7.36 17.33 7.15
CA LEU A 293 7.63 16.97 8.54
C LEU A 293 9.11 16.58 8.72
N PRO A 294 9.64 16.68 9.94
CA PRO A 294 9.05 17.35 11.12
C PRO A 294 9.05 18.88 10.98
N ALA A 295 8.34 19.58 11.85
CA ALA A 295 8.27 21.05 11.87
C ALA A 295 9.66 21.74 11.90
N ALA A 296 10.68 21.05 12.40
CA ALA A 296 12.07 21.54 12.46
C ALA A 296 12.82 21.52 11.12
N VAL A 297 12.26 20.89 10.06
CA VAL A 297 12.95 20.78 8.77
C VAL A 297 13.26 22.15 8.19
N SER A 298 12.26 22.95 7.91
CA SER A 298 12.43 24.37 7.57
C SER A 298 11.07 25.06 7.46
N PRO A 299 10.83 26.17 8.16
CA PRO A 299 9.66 27.00 7.92
C PRO A 299 9.55 27.52 6.48
N LEU A 300 10.70 27.69 5.80
CA LEU A 300 10.74 28.17 4.41
C LEU A 300 10.18 27.13 3.43
N ALA A 301 10.36 25.83 3.71
CA ALA A 301 9.88 24.77 2.82
C ALA A 301 8.37 24.87 2.58
N GLY A 302 7.59 25.02 3.66
CA GLY A 302 6.13 25.19 3.56
C GLY A 302 5.74 26.43 2.73
N LEU A 303 6.37 27.58 3.00
CA LEU A 303 6.11 28.82 2.25
C LEU A 303 6.42 28.68 0.76
N TRP A 304 7.49 28.00 0.42
CA TRP A 304 7.90 27.79 -0.98
C TRP A 304 7.01 26.77 -1.69
N ILE A 305 6.50 25.76 -0.97
CA ILE A 305 5.50 24.84 -1.51
C ILE A 305 4.17 25.56 -1.76
N GLU A 306 3.73 26.41 -0.85
CA GLU A 306 2.54 27.24 -1.04
C GLU A 306 2.67 28.17 -2.27
N GLU A 307 3.82 28.83 -2.43
CA GLU A 307 4.13 29.63 -3.63
C GLU A 307 4.10 28.77 -4.90
N SER A 308 4.62 27.54 -4.84
CA SER A 308 4.59 26.60 -5.97
C SER A 308 3.15 26.22 -6.34
N CYS A 309 2.27 26.00 -5.36
CA CYS A 309 0.85 25.79 -5.60
C CYS A 309 0.19 26.98 -6.29
N GLN A 310 0.51 28.20 -5.84
CA GLN A 310 0.01 29.44 -6.48
C GLN A 310 0.52 29.59 -7.93
N ARG A 311 1.77 29.18 -8.22
CA ARG A 311 2.30 29.15 -9.61
C ARG A 311 1.52 28.13 -10.45
N ALA A 312 1.34 26.91 -9.94
CA ALA A 312 0.59 25.86 -10.62
C ALA A 312 -0.87 26.27 -10.88
N GLN A 313 -1.54 26.93 -9.92
CA GLN A 313 -2.89 27.47 -10.10
C GLN A 313 -3.00 28.50 -11.23
N ARG A 314 -1.99 29.37 -11.41
CA ARG A 314 -1.93 30.32 -12.55
C ARG A 314 -1.82 29.62 -13.90
N GLU A 315 -1.38 28.36 -13.92
CA GLU A 315 -1.32 27.49 -15.10
C GLU A 315 -2.59 26.64 -15.27
N GLY A 316 -3.61 26.83 -14.42
CA GLY A 316 -4.86 26.06 -14.46
C GLY A 316 -4.80 24.71 -13.75
N ILE A 317 -3.72 24.40 -13.02
CA ILE A 317 -3.57 23.15 -12.26
C ILE A 317 -4.32 23.27 -10.92
N PRO A 318 -5.22 22.33 -10.55
CA PRO A 318 -5.97 22.39 -9.29
C PRO A 318 -5.10 21.98 -8.09
N ALA A 319 -4.10 22.80 -7.76
CA ALA A 319 -3.14 22.57 -6.68
C ALA A 319 -3.58 23.31 -5.40
N HIS A 320 -3.42 22.65 -4.25
CA HIS A 320 -3.80 23.19 -2.94
C HIS A 320 -2.70 22.89 -1.93
N TYR A 321 -2.45 23.82 -1.00
CA TYR A 321 -1.48 23.64 0.08
C TYR A 321 -2.20 23.41 1.42
N ILE A 322 -1.68 22.48 2.22
CA ILE A 322 -2.12 22.25 3.61
C ILE A 322 -0.92 22.38 4.54
N ALA A 323 -0.97 23.38 5.41
CA ALA A 323 -0.02 23.55 6.50
C ALA A 323 -0.28 22.49 7.58
N LEU A 324 0.80 21.89 8.10
CA LEU A 324 0.74 20.89 9.18
C LEU A 324 1.07 21.49 10.53
N ASN A 325 1.79 22.60 10.56
CA ASN A 325 2.34 23.20 11.77
C ASN A 325 1.88 24.66 12.01
N ALA A 326 0.73 25.04 11.41
CA ALA A 326 0.21 26.42 11.50
C ALA A 326 -0.02 26.89 12.95
N ASP A 327 -0.47 25.99 13.82
CA ASP A 327 -0.74 26.26 15.24
C ASP A 327 0.36 25.71 16.16
N GLY A 328 1.55 25.48 15.64
CA GLY A 328 2.67 24.82 16.29
C GLY A 328 2.87 23.38 15.83
N PRO A 329 3.89 22.67 16.34
CA PRO A 329 4.21 21.32 15.89
C PRO A 329 3.04 20.34 16.04
N LEU A 330 2.54 19.79 14.92
CA LEU A 330 1.47 18.80 14.92
C LEU A 330 1.85 17.52 15.67
N LEU A 331 3.10 17.07 15.49
CA LEU A 331 3.64 15.87 16.12
C LEU A 331 4.60 16.26 17.25
N ALA A 332 4.43 15.62 18.40
CA ALA A 332 5.31 15.73 19.55
C ALA A 332 6.51 14.75 19.43
N PRO A 333 7.59 14.91 20.22
CA PRO A 333 8.75 14.01 20.16
C PRO A 333 8.41 12.52 20.31
N GLY A 334 7.41 12.16 21.12
CA GLY A 334 6.95 10.78 21.32
C GLY A 334 6.16 10.19 20.14
N ASP A 335 5.78 11.01 19.17
CA ASP A 335 5.11 10.57 17.94
C ASP A 335 6.11 10.04 16.88
N PHE A 336 7.42 10.18 17.12
CA PHE A 336 8.50 9.73 16.24
C PHE A 336 9.21 8.48 16.77
N ILE A 337 9.86 7.73 15.90
CA ILE A 337 10.56 6.46 16.22
C ILE A 337 11.89 6.65 17.00
N GLY A 338 12.14 7.83 17.52
CA GLY A 338 13.37 8.17 18.27
C GLY A 338 14.45 8.84 17.42
N ASP A 339 14.26 8.99 16.12
CA ASP A 339 15.15 9.75 15.22
C ASP A 339 14.67 11.20 15.00
N GLY A 340 13.52 11.56 15.56
CA GLY A 340 12.91 12.88 15.44
C GLY A 340 12.38 13.25 14.08
N THR A 341 12.32 12.29 13.15
CA THR A 341 11.92 12.51 11.74
C THR A 341 10.76 11.61 11.31
N HIS A 342 10.88 10.31 11.58
CA HIS A 342 9.92 9.32 11.09
C HIS A 342 8.83 9.04 12.11
N PRO A 343 7.55 9.22 11.77
CA PRO A 343 6.44 8.96 12.69
C PRO A 343 6.32 7.49 13.05
N THR A 344 5.97 7.22 14.31
CA THR A 344 5.45 5.92 14.73
C THR A 344 4.09 5.64 14.06
N LYS A 345 3.57 4.41 14.18
CA LYS A 345 2.18 4.10 13.76
C LYS A 345 1.15 5.04 14.40
N ALA A 346 1.34 5.39 15.67
CA ALA A 346 0.47 6.33 16.39
C ALA A 346 0.64 7.78 15.90
N GLY A 347 1.87 8.24 15.67
CA GLY A 347 2.16 9.54 15.07
C GLY A 347 1.56 9.64 13.65
N SER A 348 1.66 8.58 12.87
CA SER A 348 1.04 8.46 11.55
C SER A 348 -0.49 8.56 11.62
N LEU A 349 -1.12 7.92 12.60
CA LEU A 349 -2.58 8.03 12.81
C LEU A 349 -2.99 9.46 13.20
N LYS A 350 -2.21 10.12 14.05
CA LYS A 350 -2.45 11.51 14.45
C LYS A 350 -2.38 12.45 13.23
N LEU A 351 -1.39 12.28 12.37
CA LEU A 351 -1.28 13.01 11.11
C LEU A 351 -2.48 12.73 10.19
N ALA A 352 -2.86 11.47 10.03
CA ALA A 352 -4.00 11.06 9.23
C ALA A 352 -5.32 11.69 9.75
N ALA A 353 -5.54 11.68 11.07
CA ALA A 353 -6.72 12.28 11.70
C ALA A 353 -6.77 13.82 11.52
N TYR A 354 -5.62 14.48 11.54
CA TYR A 354 -5.52 15.92 11.26
C TYR A 354 -5.87 16.24 9.81
N LEU A 355 -5.41 15.41 8.87
CA LEU A 355 -5.60 15.61 7.43
C LEU A 355 -7.02 15.26 6.95
N ALA A 356 -7.69 14.27 7.53
CA ALA A 356 -8.97 13.78 7.04
C ALA A 356 -10.03 14.88 6.84
N PRO A 357 -10.32 15.75 7.82
CA PRO A 357 -11.30 16.83 7.63
C PRO A 357 -10.80 17.93 6.67
N ARG A 358 -9.48 18.08 6.49
CA ARG A 358 -8.86 19.08 5.61
C ARG A 358 -8.82 18.65 4.15
N LEU A 359 -8.74 17.34 3.90
CA LEU A 359 -8.83 16.79 2.54
C LEU A 359 -10.27 16.66 2.05
N ALA A 360 -11.22 16.36 2.93
CA ALA A 360 -12.61 16.11 2.57
C ALA A 360 -13.23 17.16 1.62
N PRO A 361 -12.96 18.48 1.74
CA PRO A 361 -13.52 19.48 0.83
C PRO A 361 -13.07 19.36 -0.63
N PHE A 362 -11.93 18.74 -0.90
CA PHE A 362 -11.34 18.57 -2.23
C PHE A 362 -11.74 17.25 -2.91
N LEU A 363 -12.40 16.36 -2.17
CA LEU A 363 -12.75 15.03 -2.68
C LEU A 363 -14.16 15.03 -3.29
N PRO A 364 -14.40 14.23 -4.33
CA PRO A 364 -15.74 14.01 -4.85
C PRO A 364 -16.67 13.51 -3.75
N ARG A 365 -17.90 14.00 -3.73
CA ARG A 365 -18.94 13.47 -2.85
C ARG A 365 -19.38 12.11 -3.39
N ILE A 366 -19.15 11.07 -2.62
CA ILE A 366 -19.75 9.76 -2.89
C ILE A 366 -21.12 9.74 -2.21
N ASP A 367 -22.16 9.51 -2.99
CA ASP A 367 -23.51 9.30 -2.46
C ASP A 367 -23.53 7.91 -1.78
N ARG A 368 -23.46 7.91 -0.44
CA ARG A 368 -23.48 6.70 0.38
C ARG A 368 -24.90 6.16 0.63
N THR A 369 -25.90 6.66 -0.12
CA THR A 369 -27.31 6.26 0.06
C THR A 369 -27.69 4.97 -0.68
N GLY A 370 -26.71 4.20 -1.19
CA GLY A 370 -26.94 2.84 -1.66
C GLY A 370 -27.29 1.91 -0.49
N PRO A 371 -28.14 0.88 -0.71
CA PRO A 371 -28.61 0.02 0.37
C PRO A 371 -27.41 -0.66 1.06
N SER A 372 -27.28 -0.41 2.36
CA SER A 372 -26.43 -1.20 3.25
C SER A 372 -26.96 -2.64 3.22
N ARG A 373 -26.23 -3.54 2.61
CA ARG A 373 -26.49 -4.99 2.68
C ARG A 373 -25.61 -5.62 3.75
#